data_2b6afb0bbf9111ab63e532bb0986b6d5
#
_entry.id   2b6afb0bbf9111ab63e532bb0986b6d5
#
_cell.length_a   1.000
_cell.length_b   1.000
_cell.length_c   1.000
_cell.angle_alpha   90.00
_cell.angle_beta   90.00
_cell.angle_gamma   90.00
#
_symmetry.space_group_name_H-M   'P 1'
#
loop_
_entity.id
_entity.type
_entity.pdbx_description
1 polymer ?
#
loop_
_entity_poly.entity_id
_entity_poly.type
_entity_poly.pdbx_seq_one_letter_code
_entity_poly.pdbx_strand_id
1 'polypeptide(L)'
;MKNLKNLTVINVTYKTPKKIIEDCIKSLNKNVKVLIIENSKKFIYQNYIKKKFPRVKIVNSGKNLGYGQGNNLGLKIAKTDYALILNPDIICDKEFFKNLSNILNQRINFHIMGCQYLKDKFFMPAGYFNQEKNNRFKEEFYKNRINALTKVEWVTGCSMLINL
;
A
#
# COMPACT_ATOMS: atom_id res chain seq x y z
N MET A 1 -4.54 -14.75 -11.07
CA MET A 1 -4.53 -13.85 -9.87
C MET A 1 -4.98 -14.54 -8.56
N LYS A 2 -4.70 -15.85 -8.41
CA LYS A 2 -5.11 -16.62 -7.21
C LYS A 2 -4.50 -16.06 -5.91
N ASN A 3 -3.26 -15.58 -5.93
CA ASN A 3 -2.53 -15.14 -4.72
C ASN A 3 -2.96 -13.78 -4.16
N LEU A 4 -3.73 -12.96 -4.91
CA LEU A 4 -4.26 -11.71 -4.38
C LEU A 4 -5.29 -11.91 -3.25
N LYS A 5 -5.88 -13.10 -3.11
CA LYS A 5 -6.76 -13.43 -1.96
C LYS A 5 -5.99 -13.50 -0.65
N ASN A 6 -4.66 -13.70 -0.74
CA ASN A 6 -3.75 -13.76 0.40
C ASN A 6 -3.07 -12.42 0.68
N LEU A 7 -3.65 -11.34 0.21
CA LEU A 7 -3.20 -9.96 0.40
C LEU A 7 -4.27 -9.13 1.11
N THR A 8 -3.88 -8.43 2.16
CA THR A 8 -4.68 -7.39 2.81
C THR A 8 -4.12 -6.02 2.45
N VAL A 9 -4.93 -5.16 1.85
CA VAL A 9 -4.62 -3.73 1.70
C VAL A 9 -5.02 -3.01 2.97
N ILE A 10 -4.08 -2.29 3.58
CA ILE A 10 -4.28 -1.50 4.80
C ILE A 10 -4.25 -0.01 4.43
N ASN A 11 -5.34 0.68 4.66
CA ASN A 11 -5.43 2.13 4.55
C ASN A 11 -5.60 2.75 5.94
N VAL A 12 -4.67 3.61 6.34
CA VAL A 12 -4.84 4.44 7.55
C VAL A 12 -5.46 5.77 7.12
N THR A 13 -6.64 6.08 7.68
CA THR A 13 -7.39 7.30 7.39
C THR A 13 -7.46 8.19 8.64
N TYR A 14 -7.38 9.50 8.46
CA TYR A 14 -7.59 10.50 9.52
C TYR A 14 -8.22 11.74 8.93
N LYS A 15 -9.49 11.95 9.22
CA LYS A 15 -10.28 13.06 8.63
C LYS A 15 -10.21 13.08 7.08
N THR A 16 -9.93 11.94 6.47
CA THR A 16 -9.79 11.82 5.02
C THR A 16 -11.13 12.04 4.33
N PRO A 17 -11.22 12.88 3.28
CA PRO A 17 -12.45 13.11 2.55
C PRO A 17 -13.03 11.81 1.98
N LYS A 18 -14.37 11.67 2.05
CA LYS A 18 -15.10 10.48 1.58
C LYS A 18 -14.72 10.09 0.14
N LYS A 19 -14.62 11.07 -0.76
CA LYS A 19 -14.31 10.84 -2.18
C LYS A 19 -12.94 10.18 -2.36
N ILE A 20 -11.93 10.61 -1.63
CA ILE A 20 -10.58 10.05 -1.67
C ILE A 20 -10.60 8.58 -1.25
N ILE A 21 -11.25 8.26 -0.12
CA ILE A 21 -11.39 6.88 0.35
C ILE A 21 -12.11 6.01 -0.69
N GLU A 22 -13.20 6.51 -1.28
CA GLU A 22 -13.93 5.78 -2.30
C GLU A 22 -13.11 5.50 -3.55
N ASP A 23 -12.40 6.49 -4.05
CA ASP A 23 -11.62 6.35 -5.28
C ASP A 23 -10.47 5.36 -5.07
N CYS A 24 -9.79 5.43 -3.92
CA CYS A 24 -8.82 4.41 -3.54
C CYS A 24 -9.45 3.00 -3.54
N ILE A 25 -10.55 2.77 -2.80
CA ILE A 25 -11.20 1.45 -2.71
C ILE A 25 -11.64 0.94 -4.09
N LYS A 26 -12.18 1.81 -4.96
CA LYS A 26 -12.60 1.46 -6.32
C LYS A 26 -11.44 1.01 -7.20
N SER A 27 -10.25 1.57 -6.99
CA SER A 27 -9.05 1.21 -7.73
C SER A 27 -8.48 -0.16 -7.34
N LEU A 28 -8.85 -0.69 -6.15
CA LEU A 28 -8.33 -1.95 -5.64
C LEU A 28 -8.95 -3.16 -6.34
N ASN A 29 -8.12 -4.15 -6.66
CA ASN A 29 -8.59 -5.42 -7.20
C ASN A 29 -9.63 -6.08 -6.27
N LYS A 30 -10.69 -6.66 -6.86
CA LYS A 30 -11.79 -7.27 -6.11
C LYS A 30 -11.38 -8.47 -5.24
N ASN A 31 -10.26 -9.10 -5.53
CA ASN A 31 -9.77 -10.28 -4.82
C ASN A 31 -8.93 -9.95 -3.58
N VAL A 32 -8.52 -8.71 -3.36
CA VAL A 32 -7.78 -8.33 -2.16
C VAL A 32 -8.73 -8.09 -0.99
N LYS A 33 -8.29 -8.41 0.23
CA LYS A 33 -8.95 -7.96 1.45
C LYS A 33 -8.62 -6.49 1.68
N VAL A 34 -9.57 -5.72 2.20
CA VAL A 34 -9.38 -4.30 2.47
C VAL A 34 -9.67 -4.02 3.94
N LEU A 35 -8.72 -3.37 4.61
CA LEU A 35 -8.80 -2.99 6.00
C LEU A 35 -8.54 -1.48 6.11
N ILE A 36 -9.54 -0.74 6.56
CA ILE A 36 -9.41 0.68 6.91
C ILE A 36 -9.17 0.78 8.41
N ILE A 37 -8.10 1.44 8.79
CA ILE A 37 -7.83 1.89 10.16
C ILE A 37 -8.16 3.37 10.23
N GLU A 38 -9.30 3.70 10.77
CA GLU A 38 -9.69 5.10 10.97
C GLU A 38 -9.09 5.64 12.25
N ASN A 39 -8.23 6.62 12.11
CA ASN A 39 -7.43 7.21 13.19
C ASN A 39 -8.12 8.38 13.87
N SER A 40 -9.45 8.34 14.02
CA SER A 40 -10.22 9.38 14.71
C SER A 40 -11.12 8.79 15.80
N LYS A 41 -11.70 9.65 16.62
CA LYS A 41 -12.69 9.21 17.64
C LYS A 41 -13.93 8.62 16.99
N LYS A 42 -14.34 9.12 15.83
CA LYS A 42 -15.55 8.69 15.13
C LYS A 42 -15.34 8.74 13.63
N PHE A 43 -15.59 7.63 12.95
CA PHE A 43 -15.60 7.57 11.48
C PHE A 43 -17.01 7.90 10.95
N ILE A 44 -17.20 9.15 10.52
CA ILE A 44 -18.51 9.64 10.08
C ILE A 44 -19.04 8.94 8.81
N TYR A 45 -18.14 8.35 8.00
CA TYR A 45 -18.50 7.64 6.76
C TYR A 45 -18.65 6.13 6.94
N GLN A 46 -18.55 5.59 8.16
CA GLN A 46 -18.50 4.14 8.41
C GLN A 46 -19.69 3.40 7.77
N ASN A 47 -20.90 3.84 8.05
CA ASN A 47 -22.12 3.17 7.53
C ASN A 47 -22.20 3.26 6.00
N TYR A 48 -21.84 4.40 5.44
CA TYR A 48 -21.81 4.59 4.00
C TYR A 48 -20.79 3.66 3.34
N ILE A 49 -19.55 3.61 3.82
CA ILE A 49 -18.49 2.76 3.26
C ILE A 49 -18.85 1.27 3.39
N LYS A 50 -19.37 0.83 4.54
CA LYS A 50 -19.83 -0.56 4.73
C LYS A 50 -20.94 -0.94 3.76
N LYS A 51 -21.93 -0.05 3.54
CA LYS A 51 -23.04 -0.29 2.60
C LYS A 51 -22.53 -0.39 1.16
N LYS A 52 -21.65 0.53 0.75
CA LYS A 52 -21.17 0.63 -0.63
C LYS A 52 -20.09 -0.42 -0.98
N PHE A 53 -19.26 -0.76 -0.01
CA PHE A 53 -18.15 -1.69 -0.17
C PHE A 53 -18.17 -2.77 0.93
N PRO A 54 -19.07 -3.77 0.86
CA PRO A 54 -19.26 -4.76 1.92
C PRO A 54 -18.00 -5.57 2.25
N ARG A 55 -17.04 -5.67 1.31
CA ARG A 55 -15.74 -6.35 1.49
C ARG A 55 -14.76 -5.61 2.40
N VAL A 56 -15.02 -4.33 2.71
CA VAL A 56 -14.12 -3.48 3.49
C VAL A 56 -14.36 -3.70 4.97
N LYS A 57 -13.33 -4.15 5.68
CA LYS A 57 -13.32 -4.15 7.15
C LYS A 57 -12.86 -2.78 7.65
N ILE A 58 -13.56 -2.23 8.64
CA ILE A 58 -13.23 -0.94 9.24
C ILE A 58 -12.97 -1.16 10.72
N VAL A 59 -11.84 -0.63 11.19
CA VAL A 59 -11.46 -0.58 12.60
C VAL A 59 -11.25 0.88 12.97
N ASN A 60 -11.95 1.34 14.00
CA ASN A 60 -11.78 2.68 14.52
C ASN A 60 -10.81 2.61 15.72
N SER A 61 -9.72 3.36 15.66
CA SER A 61 -8.70 3.41 16.71
C SER A 61 -9.14 4.16 17.95
N GLY A 62 -10.22 4.96 17.86
CA GLY A 62 -10.73 5.80 18.94
C GLY A 62 -9.92 7.08 19.20
N LYS A 63 -8.73 7.20 18.63
CA LYS A 63 -7.85 8.37 18.76
C LYS A 63 -6.89 8.43 17.59
N ASN A 64 -6.18 9.55 17.41
CA ASN A 64 -5.13 9.64 16.41
C ASN A 64 -3.85 8.95 16.92
N LEU A 65 -3.55 7.79 16.38
CA LEU A 65 -2.34 7.01 16.67
C LEU A 65 -1.13 7.47 15.84
N GLY A 66 -1.33 8.36 14.86
CA GLY A 66 -0.34 8.65 13.82
C GLY A 66 -0.27 7.54 12.76
N TYR A 67 0.56 7.78 11.75
CA TYR A 67 0.67 6.89 10.58
C TYR A 67 1.24 5.52 10.94
N GLY A 68 2.38 5.50 11.62
CA GLY A 68 3.10 4.25 11.91
C GLY A 68 2.31 3.31 12.83
N GLN A 69 1.77 3.83 13.94
CA GLN A 69 0.98 3.00 14.86
C GLN A 69 -0.35 2.55 14.26
N GLY A 70 -0.98 3.39 13.41
CA GLY A 70 -2.17 3.00 12.66
C GLY A 70 -1.89 1.83 11.72
N ASN A 71 -0.79 1.87 10.96
CA ASN A 71 -0.36 0.76 10.12
C ASN A 71 -0.01 -0.49 10.94
N ASN A 72 0.71 -0.35 12.07
CA ASN A 72 1.02 -1.47 12.96
C ASN A 72 -0.25 -2.13 13.51
N LEU A 73 -1.28 -1.36 13.84
CA LEU A 73 -2.59 -1.91 14.22
C LEU A 73 -3.19 -2.72 13.07
N GLY A 74 -3.12 -2.20 11.84
CA GLY A 74 -3.59 -2.89 10.64
C GLY A 74 -2.83 -4.20 10.38
N LEU A 75 -1.51 -4.20 10.51
CA LEU A 75 -0.66 -5.39 10.35
C LEU A 75 -1.01 -6.48 11.38
N LYS A 76 -1.23 -6.12 12.64
CA LYS A 76 -1.66 -7.07 13.69
C LYS A 76 -3.02 -7.71 13.42
N ILE A 77 -3.91 -7.01 12.70
CA ILE A 77 -5.27 -7.48 12.39
C ILE A 77 -5.30 -8.29 11.09
N ALA A 78 -4.36 -8.07 10.19
CA ALA A 78 -4.26 -8.80 8.92
C ALA A 78 -4.12 -10.32 9.19
N LYS A 79 -4.87 -11.13 8.39
CA LYS A 79 -4.88 -12.60 8.48
C LYS A 79 -4.46 -13.22 7.13
N THR A 80 -3.56 -12.56 6.43
CA THR A 80 -3.03 -12.93 5.13
C THR A 80 -1.52 -12.98 5.22
N ASP A 81 -0.85 -13.70 4.33
CA ASP A 81 0.61 -13.80 4.33
C ASP A 81 1.26 -12.47 3.94
N TYR A 82 0.50 -11.62 3.23
CA TYR A 82 1.00 -10.33 2.75
C TYR A 82 0.06 -9.19 3.14
N ALA A 83 0.65 -8.04 3.44
CA ALA A 83 -0.07 -6.79 3.63
C ALA A 83 0.51 -5.71 2.69
N LEU A 84 -0.37 -4.96 2.02
CA LEU A 84 -0.01 -3.76 1.29
C LEU A 84 -0.45 -2.55 2.12
N ILE A 85 0.51 -1.88 2.76
CA ILE A 85 0.27 -0.55 3.33
C ILE A 85 0.13 0.41 2.16
N LEU A 86 -0.98 1.10 2.08
CA LEU A 86 -1.30 1.99 0.98
C LEU A 86 -1.95 3.26 1.52
N ASN A 87 -1.42 4.42 1.15
CA ASN A 87 -2.07 5.68 1.50
C ASN A 87 -3.46 5.79 0.86
N PRO A 88 -4.44 6.39 1.53
CA PRO A 88 -5.82 6.47 1.03
C PRO A 88 -5.99 7.36 -0.21
N ASP A 89 -5.00 8.14 -0.58
CA ASP A 89 -4.97 9.00 -1.77
C ASP A 89 -4.27 8.35 -2.98
N ILE A 90 -3.81 7.11 -2.86
CA ILE A 90 -3.21 6.36 -3.97
C ILE A 90 -4.29 5.65 -4.77
N ILE A 91 -4.20 5.77 -6.09
CA ILE A 91 -5.02 5.04 -7.07
C ILE A 91 -4.16 3.97 -7.73
N CYS A 92 -4.57 2.73 -7.60
CA CYS A 92 -3.88 1.60 -8.24
C CYS A 92 -4.48 1.34 -9.63
N ASP A 93 -3.63 1.14 -10.63
CA ASP A 93 -4.07 0.70 -11.94
C ASP A 93 -4.20 -0.84 -12.03
N LYS A 94 -4.66 -1.33 -13.18
CA LYS A 94 -4.83 -2.77 -13.40
C LYS A 94 -3.49 -3.51 -13.53
N GLU A 95 -2.50 -2.85 -14.10
CA GLU A 95 -1.16 -3.43 -14.29
C GLU A 95 -0.42 -3.58 -12.96
N PHE A 96 -0.64 -2.67 -12.00
CA PHE A 96 -0.11 -2.79 -10.65
C PHE A 96 -0.47 -4.15 -10.02
N PHE A 97 -1.75 -4.51 -10.03
CA PHE A 97 -2.19 -5.79 -9.43
C PHE A 97 -1.77 -7.01 -10.23
N LYS A 98 -1.60 -6.90 -11.55
CA LYS A 98 -1.04 -7.95 -12.38
C LYS A 98 0.42 -8.21 -12.03
N ASN A 99 1.22 -7.16 -11.96
CA ASN A 99 2.64 -7.24 -11.58
C ASN A 99 2.81 -7.74 -10.16
N LEU A 100 2.00 -7.24 -9.21
CA LEU A 100 2.00 -7.70 -7.83
C LEU A 100 1.67 -9.20 -7.73
N SER A 101 0.66 -9.67 -8.47
CA SER A 101 0.32 -11.10 -8.52
C SER A 101 1.49 -11.94 -9.05
N ASN A 102 2.22 -11.46 -10.06
CA ASN A 102 3.39 -12.14 -10.60
C ASN A 102 4.53 -12.22 -9.57
N ILE A 103 4.80 -11.13 -8.86
CA ILE A 103 5.81 -11.08 -7.79
C ILE A 103 5.48 -12.08 -6.67
N LEU A 104 4.22 -12.09 -6.20
CA LEU A 104 3.78 -13.02 -5.17
C LEU A 104 3.85 -14.50 -5.60
N ASN A 105 3.71 -14.76 -6.90
CA ASN A 105 3.87 -16.12 -7.46
C ASN A 105 5.33 -16.59 -7.49
N GLN A 106 6.29 -15.68 -7.59
CA GLN A 106 7.71 -16.02 -7.69
C GLN A 106 8.33 -16.42 -6.34
N ARG A 107 7.60 -16.30 -5.22
CA ARG A 107 8.06 -16.63 -3.86
C ARG A 107 9.39 -15.96 -3.50
N ILE A 108 9.59 -14.74 -3.95
CA ILE A 108 10.79 -13.96 -3.66
C ILE A 108 10.88 -13.73 -2.16
N ASN A 109 12.07 -13.96 -1.59
CA ASN A 109 12.31 -13.68 -0.18
C ASN A 109 12.50 -12.18 0.04
N PHE A 110 11.58 -11.54 0.73
CA PHE A 110 11.66 -10.14 1.15
C PHE A 110 10.87 -9.95 2.45
N HIS A 111 11.21 -8.92 3.21
CA HIS A 111 10.42 -8.46 4.36
C HIS A 111 9.54 -7.28 3.99
N ILE A 112 10.13 -6.29 3.32
CA ILE A 112 9.45 -5.08 2.86
C ILE A 112 9.85 -4.80 1.42
N MET A 113 8.88 -4.48 0.57
CA MET A 113 9.09 -4.10 -0.82
C MET A 113 8.36 -2.77 -1.09
N GLY A 114 9.09 -1.75 -1.53
CA GLY A 114 8.50 -0.50 -2.00
C GLY A 114 7.83 -0.68 -3.35
N CYS A 115 6.72 0.04 -3.55
CA CYS A 115 6.03 0.07 -4.83
C CYS A 115 6.22 1.45 -5.48
N GLN A 116 6.60 1.47 -6.75
CA GLN A 116 6.68 2.69 -7.53
C GLN A 116 5.30 3.34 -7.68
N TYR A 117 5.28 4.66 -7.74
CA TYR A 117 4.08 5.43 -8.00
C TYR A 117 4.34 6.58 -8.96
N LEU A 118 3.27 7.05 -9.60
CA LEU A 118 3.29 8.19 -10.51
C LEU A 118 2.78 9.44 -9.77
N LYS A 119 3.55 10.52 -9.81
CA LYS A 119 3.15 11.82 -9.30
C LYS A 119 3.38 12.87 -10.39
N ASP A 120 2.34 13.61 -10.74
CA ASP A 120 2.40 14.68 -11.75
C ASP A 120 3.09 14.24 -13.07
N LYS A 121 2.77 13.04 -13.56
CA LYS A 121 3.35 12.37 -14.74
C LYS A 121 4.81 11.90 -14.59
N PHE A 122 5.42 12.05 -13.41
CA PHE A 122 6.77 11.55 -13.12
C PHE A 122 6.73 10.27 -12.29
N PHE A 123 7.53 9.29 -12.69
CA PHE A 123 7.73 8.10 -11.87
C PHE A 123 8.58 8.45 -10.64
N MET A 124 8.00 8.20 -9.47
CA MET A 124 8.67 8.35 -8.20
C MET A 124 9.29 7.01 -7.78
N PRO A 125 10.54 7.01 -7.30
CA PRO A 125 11.20 5.77 -6.92
C PRO A 125 10.51 5.11 -5.72
N ALA A 126 10.49 3.79 -5.74
CA ALA A 126 9.95 2.97 -4.66
C ALA A 126 10.86 2.95 -3.41
N GLY A 127 12.12 3.31 -3.56
CA GLY A 127 13.11 3.31 -2.49
C GLY A 127 14.31 4.17 -2.80
N TYR A 128 15.24 4.25 -1.85
CA TYR A 128 16.40 5.13 -1.91
C TYR A 128 17.65 4.43 -1.38
N PHE A 129 18.81 4.89 -1.85
CA PHE A 129 20.13 4.47 -1.42
C PHE A 129 20.79 5.53 -0.54
N ASN A 130 21.64 5.10 0.39
CA ASN A 130 22.57 5.98 1.08
C ASN A 130 23.61 6.55 0.10
N GLN A 131 24.31 7.62 0.52
CA GLN A 131 25.20 8.39 -0.39
C GLN A 131 26.38 7.60 -0.96
N GLU A 132 26.75 6.46 -0.39
CA GLU A 132 27.97 5.71 -0.73
C GLU A 132 27.90 4.83 -2.00
N LYS A 133 26.73 4.70 -2.66
CA LYS A 133 26.62 3.87 -3.86
C LYS A 133 26.94 4.63 -5.14
N ASN A 134 27.45 3.88 -6.13
CA ASN A 134 27.84 4.37 -7.46
C ASN A 134 26.74 5.28 -8.07
N ASN A 135 27.14 6.53 -8.38
CA ASN A 135 26.25 7.57 -8.87
C ASN A 135 25.51 7.16 -10.16
N ARG A 136 26.17 6.46 -11.08
CA ARG A 136 25.55 5.98 -12.34
C ARG A 136 24.41 5.01 -12.10
N PHE A 137 24.58 4.04 -11.19
CA PHE A 137 23.51 3.10 -10.83
C PHE A 137 22.33 3.83 -10.19
N LYS A 138 22.58 4.81 -9.31
CA LYS A 138 21.53 5.65 -8.72
C LYS A 138 20.77 6.42 -9.79
N GLU A 139 21.47 7.04 -10.75
CA GLU A 139 20.81 7.77 -11.81
C GLU A 139 19.92 6.88 -12.68
N GLU A 140 20.38 5.69 -13.05
CA GLU A 140 19.57 4.75 -13.83
C GLU A 140 18.36 4.25 -13.05
N PHE A 141 18.53 3.97 -11.75
CA PHE A 141 17.43 3.57 -10.86
C PHE A 141 16.39 4.69 -10.74
N TYR A 142 16.81 5.92 -10.44
CA TYR A 142 15.89 7.04 -10.27
C TYR A 142 15.25 7.50 -11.59
N LYS A 143 15.89 7.27 -12.72
CA LYS A 143 15.31 7.49 -14.05
C LYS A 143 14.42 6.33 -14.52
N ASN A 144 14.12 5.35 -13.64
CA ASN A 144 13.31 4.16 -13.94
C ASN A 144 13.83 3.31 -15.12
N ARG A 145 15.14 3.24 -15.27
CA ARG A 145 15.80 2.45 -16.33
C ARG A 145 16.14 1.03 -15.89
N ILE A 146 15.96 0.73 -14.60
CA ILE A 146 16.19 -0.60 -14.00
C ILE A 146 14.86 -1.30 -13.84
N ASN A 147 14.57 -2.27 -14.71
CA ASN A 147 13.37 -3.12 -14.66
C ASN A 147 13.61 -4.39 -13.83
N ALA A 148 14.25 -4.27 -12.67
CA ALA A 148 14.55 -5.41 -11.80
C ALA A 148 14.29 -5.07 -10.34
N LEU A 149 13.97 -6.10 -9.55
CA LEU A 149 13.93 -5.96 -8.10
C LEU A 149 15.31 -5.57 -7.60
N THR A 150 15.38 -4.46 -6.89
CA THR A 150 16.63 -3.87 -6.43
C THR A 150 16.61 -3.70 -4.92
N LYS A 151 17.69 -4.13 -4.27
CA LYS A 151 17.89 -3.95 -2.83
C LYS A 151 18.18 -2.48 -2.53
N VAL A 152 17.41 -1.87 -1.65
CA VAL A 152 17.54 -0.46 -1.24
C VAL A 152 17.64 -0.37 0.29
N GLU A 153 18.14 0.74 0.82
CA GLU A 153 18.27 0.95 2.27
C GLU A 153 16.95 1.35 2.92
N TRP A 154 16.08 2.01 2.18
CA TRP A 154 14.76 2.44 2.64
C TRP A 154 13.75 2.50 1.50
N VAL A 155 12.48 2.38 1.84
CA VAL A 155 11.36 2.45 0.90
C VAL A 155 10.43 3.61 1.25
N THR A 156 9.69 4.11 0.26
CA THR A 156 8.69 5.16 0.47
C THR A 156 7.50 4.62 1.26
N GLY A 157 7.03 5.39 2.25
CA GLY A 157 5.94 4.96 3.13
C GLY A 157 4.55 4.96 2.49
N CYS A 158 4.36 5.52 1.29
CA CYS A 158 3.04 5.66 0.69
C CYS A 158 2.47 4.36 0.11
N SER A 159 3.34 3.42 -0.26
CA SER A 159 2.97 2.10 -0.80
C SER A 159 4.05 1.07 -0.49
N MET A 160 3.81 0.20 0.49
CA MET A 160 4.76 -0.81 0.96
C MET A 160 4.09 -2.18 1.04
N LEU A 161 4.64 -3.15 0.32
CA LEU A 161 4.27 -4.56 0.45
C LEU A 161 5.09 -5.18 1.58
N ILE A 162 4.41 -5.79 2.54
CA ILE A 162 4.98 -6.45 3.71
C ILE A 162 4.73 -7.96 3.60
N ASN A 163 5.74 -8.76 3.87
CA ASN A 163 5.63 -10.20 4.09
C ASN A 163 5.43 -10.41 5.60
N LEU A 164 4.30 -11.00 6.02
CA LEU A 164 3.85 -11.10 7.42
C LEU A 164 4.31 -12.39 8.10
#